data_d6c7b55a72f2db09a0940bc92f727dee
#
_entry.id   d6c7b55a72f2db09a0940bc92f727dee
#
_cell.length_a   1.000
_cell.length_b   1.000
_cell.length_c   1.000
_cell.angle_alpha   90.00
_cell.angle_beta   90.00
_cell.angle_gamma   90.00
#
_symmetry.space_group_name_H-M   'P 1'
#
loop_
_entity.id
_entity.type
_entity.pdbx_description
1 polymer ?
#
loop_
_entity_poly.entity_id
_entity_poly.type
_entity_poly.pdbx_seq_one_letter_code
_entity_poly.pdbx_strand_id
1 'polypeptide(L)'
;NYRDIGKAVGINTMVNPKSVTAYKILRYARSLKNKKKSFIENIYRICNDKAEAVEFIIGNDTTNIGEKFKDLEFNENALVVTIVRNNKIIIPTGDDCLKINDRVIIVSKDKKLLQVDDIFYRW
;
A
#
# COMPACT_ATOMS: atom_id res chain seq x y z
N ASN A 1 -11.74 -14.73 -5.45
CA ASN A 1 -11.03 -15.69 -4.61
C ASN A 1 -9.62 -15.17 -4.33
N TYR A 2 -9.25 -15.11 -3.08
CA TYR A 2 -7.92 -14.63 -2.64
C TYR A 2 -6.78 -15.40 -3.26
N ARG A 3 -6.95 -16.69 -3.45
CA ARG A 3 -5.93 -17.55 -4.02
C ARG A 3 -5.65 -17.18 -5.49
N ASP A 4 -6.68 -16.87 -6.24
CA ASP A 4 -6.54 -16.48 -7.65
C ASP A 4 -5.95 -15.08 -7.77
N ILE A 5 -6.35 -14.17 -6.90
CA ILE A 5 -5.77 -12.83 -6.83
C ILE A 5 -4.29 -12.93 -6.46
N GLY A 6 -3.96 -13.76 -5.46
CA GLY A 6 -2.58 -13.98 -5.06
C GLY A 6 -1.70 -14.50 -6.20
N LYS A 7 -2.20 -15.44 -6.98
CA LYS A 7 -1.49 -15.96 -8.16
C LYS A 7 -1.35 -14.88 -9.23
N ALA A 8 -2.41 -14.13 -9.50
CA ALA A 8 -2.40 -13.09 -10.52
C ALA A 8 -1.40 -11.99 -10.22
N VAL A 9 -1.20 -11.63 -8.96
CA VAL A 9 -0.25 -10.59 -8.54
C VAL A 9 1.12 -11.16 -8.15
N GLY A 10 1.33 -12.48 -8.30
CA GLY A 10 2.61 -13.10 -7.98
C GLY A 10 2.86 -13.30 -6.49
N ILE A 11 1.81 -13.33 -5.67
CA ILE A 11 1.94 -13.51 -4.22
C ILE A 11 2.63 -14.82 -3.86
N ASN A 12 2.48 -15.86 -4.69
CA ASN A 12 3.15 -17.14 -4.46
C ASN A 12 4.67 -17.04 -4.44
N THR A 13 5.26 -16.03 -5.07
CA THR A 13 6.71 -15.82 -5.07
C THR A 13 7.22 -15.26 -3.73
N MET A 14 6.32 -14.83 -2.86
CA MET A 14 6.66 -14.26 -1.57
C MET A 14 6.96 -15.30 -0.50
N VAL A 15 6.81 -16.56 -0.81
CA VAL A 15 7.11 -17.65 0.12
C VAL A 15 8.62 -17.92 0.19
N ASN A 16 9.44 -17.20 -0.57
CA ASN A 16 10.90 -17.30 -0.47
C ASN A 16 11.35 -16.68 0.85
N PRO A 17 11.98 -17.48 1.77
CA PRO A 17 12.39 -16.97 3.08
C PRO A 17 13.32 -15.76 3.04
N LYS A 18 14.23 -15.71 2.06
CA LYS A 18 15.15 -14.57 1.90
C LYS A 18 14.39 -13.28 1.57
N SER A 19 13.42 -13.36 0.66
CA SER A 19 12.60 -12.21 0.30
C SER A 19 11.78 -11.72 1.48
N VAL A 20 11.18 -12.64 2.24
CA VAL A 20 10.38 -12.29 3.42
C VAL A 20 11.25 -11.59 4.46
N THR A 21 12.47 -12.06 4.71
CA THR A 21 13.39 -11.43 5.66
C THR A 21 13.79 -10.03 5.20
N ALA A 22 14.13 -9.87 3.91
CA ALA A 22 14.50 -8.58 3.36
C ALA A 22 13.36 -7.56 3.49
N TYR A 23 12.12 -7.98 3.24
CA TYR A 23 10.96 -7.11 3.38
C TYR A 23 10.71 -6.71 4.83
N LYS A 24 10.90 -7.61 5.78
CA LYS A 24 10.77 -7.29 7.21
C LYS A 24 11.79 -6.24 7.63
N ILE A 25 13.03 -6.36 7.16
CA ILE A 25 14.08 -5.39 7.45
C ILE A 25 13.74 -4.03 6.86
N LEU A 26 13.32 -4.00 5.59
CA LEU A 26 12.94 -2.77 4.91
C LEU A 26 11.75 -2.10 5.58
N ARG A 27 10.75 -2.88 5.97
CA ARG A 27 9.58 -2.39 6.70
C ARG A 27 10.02 -1.74 8.03
N TYR A 28 10.88 -2.41 8.78
CA TYR A 28 11.40 -1.89 10.04
C TYR A 28 12.17 -0.59 9.83
N ALA A 29 13.05 -0.56 8.85
CA ALA A 29 13.83 0.64 8.53
C ALA A 29 12.94 1.82 8.14
N ARG A 30 11.88 1.56 7.35
CA ARG A 30 10.92 2.59 6.97
C ARG A 30 10.12 3.06 8.19
N SER A 31 9.74 2.16 9.08
CA SER A 31 8.97 2.50 10.30
C SER A 31 9.76 3.36 11.28
N LEU A 32 11.08 3.16 11.36
CA LEU A 32 11.93 3.97 12.25
C LEU A 32 11.97 5.44 11.83
N LYS A 33 11.86 5.71 10.53
CA LYS A 33 11.84 7.09 10.02
C LYS A 33 10.51 7.79 10.30
N ASN A 34 9.44 7.02 10.45
CA ASN A 34 8.07 7.54 10.50
C ASN A 34 7.36 7.21 11.81
N LYS A 35 8.02 7.44 12.94
CA LYS A 35 7.39 7.26 14.25
C LYS A 35 6.10 8.10 14.34
N LYS A 36 5.00 7.50 14.80
CA LYS A 36 3.65 8.08 14.94
C LYS A 36 2.91 8.30 13.62
N LYS A 37 3.44 7.80 12.51
CA LYS A 37 2.90 8.01 11.18
C LYS A 37 2.30 6.71 10.64
N SER A 38 1.65 6.84 9.50
CA SER A 38 1.27 5.68 8.70
C SER A 38 2.50 4.80 8.51
N PHE A 39 2.34 3.51 8.70
CA PHE A 39 3.48 2.61 8.58
C PHE A 39 3.19 1.48 7.61
N ILE A 40 4.28 0.95 7.06
CA ILE A 40 4.22 -0.17 6.14
C ILE A 40 4.12 -1.46 6.95
N GLU A 41 3.05 -2.21 6.71
CA GLU A 41 2.85 -3.51 7.34
C GLU A 41 3.47 -4.63 6.51
N ASN A 42 3.28 -4.61 5.20
CA ASN A 42 3.81 -5.61 4.29
C ASN A 42 4.21 -4.96 2.95
N ILE A 43 5.20 -5.56 2.31
CA ILE A 43 5.62 -5.20 0.96
C ILE A 43 5.73 -6.48 0.14
N TYR A 44 5.15 -6.46 -1.05
CA TYR A 44 5.16 -7.58 -1.98
C TYR A 44 5.65 -7.10 -3.34
N ARG A 45 6.61 -7.79 -3.92
CA ARG A 45 6.99 -7.52 -5.30
C ARG A 45 6.15 -8.38 -6.24
N ILE A 46 5.64 -7.76 -7.28
CA ILE A 46 4.74 -8.38 -8.23
C ILE A 46 5.20 -8.12 -9.66
N CYS A 47 4.61 -8.82 -10.63
CA CYS A 47 4.89 -8.61 -12.05
C CYS A 47 6.40 -8.70 -12.37
N ASN A 48 7.07 -9.75 -11.88
CA ASN A 48 8.52 -9.95 -12.10
C ASN A 48 9.36 -8.76 -11.62
N ASP A 49 9.08 -8.27 -10.41
CA ASP A 49 9.76 -7.13 -9.76
C ASP A 49 9.52 -5.78 -10.44
N LYS A 50 8.55 -5.69 -11.34
CA LYS A 50 8.23 -4.41 -12.02
C LYS A 50 7.30 -3.52 -11.21
N ALA A 51 6.67 -4.07 -10.18
CA ALA A 51 5.75 -3.32 -9.33
C ALA A 51 5.85 -3.81 -7.89
N GLU A 52 5.37 -3.00 -6.97
CA GLU A 52 5.23 -3.35 -5.56
C GLU A 52 3.76 -3.22 -5.16
N ALA A 53 3.28 -4.16 -4.34
CA ALA A 53 2.06 -4.00 -3.58
C ALA A 53 2.47 -3.71 -2.15
N VAL A 54 2.07 -2.58 -1.61
CA VAL A 54 2.45 -2.13 -0.28
C VAL A 54 1.21 -2.02 0.58
N GLU A 55 1.23 -2.66 1.74
CA GLU A 55 0.16 -2.57 2.72
C GLU A 55 0.54 -1.55 3.78
N PHE A 56 -0.23 -0.48 3.85
CA PHE A 56 -0.06 0.57 4.85
C PHE A 56 -1.15 0.51 5.91
N ILE A 57 -0.78 0.87 7.12
CA ILE A 57 -1.76 1.24 8.15
C ILE A 57 -1.79 2.76 8.20
N ILE A 58 -2.96 3.35 8.03
CA ILE A 58 -3.11 4.80 7.92
C ILE A 58 -3.03 5.44 9.30
N GLY A 59 -2.10 6.36 9.45
CA GLY A 59 -1.94 7.18 10.65
C GLY A 59 -2.44 8.60 10.46
N ASN A 60 -2.35 9.40 11.50
CA ASN A 60 -2.85 10.77 11.49
C ASN A 60 -1.97 11.75 10.70
N ASP A 61 -0.83 11.31 10.24
CA ASP A 61 0.12 12.10 9.45
C ASP A 61 -0.17 12.08 7.95
N THR A 62 -1.05 11.19 7.51
CA THR A 62 -1.44 11.10 6.10
C THR A 62 -2.25 12.34 5.73
N THR A 63 -1.85 13.03 4.68
CA THR A 63 -2.62 14.14 4.15
C THR A 63 -3.88 13.61 3.45
N ASN A 64 -4.83 14.49 3.22
CA ASN A 64 -6.05 14.17 2.48
C ASN A 64 -6.93 13.10 3.13
N ILE A 65 -6.79 12.86 4.44
CA ILE A 65 -7.70 11.98 5.16
C ILE A 65 -9.11 12.56 5.08
N GLY A 66 -10.08 11.70 4.74
CA GLY A 66 -11.48 12.10 4.62
C GLY A 66 -11.86 12.76 3.31
N GLU A 67 -10.90 13.06 2.45
CA GLU A 67 -11.18 13.62 1.13
C GLU A 67 -11.47 12.51 0.13
N LYS A 68 -12.50 12.70 -0.68
CA LYS A 68 -12.90 11.70 -1.67
C LYS A 68 -11.83 11.54 -2.74
N PHE A 69 -11.57 10.32 -3.13
CA PHE A 69 -10.54 10.01 -4.14
C PHE A 69 -10.78 10.73 -5.45
N LYS A 70 -12.04 10.94 -5.85
CA LYS A 70 -12.35 11.66 -7.07
C LYS A 70 -11.91 13.12 -7.07
N ASP A 71 -11.72 13.69 -5.89
CA ASP A 71 -11.29 15.09 -5.72
C ASP A 71 -9.78 15.22 -5.54
N LEU A 72 -9.05 14.11 -5.58
CA LEU A 72 -7.61 14.06 -5.37
C LEU A 72 -6.87 13.76 -6.67
N GLU A 73 -5.68 14.32 -6.78
CA GLU A 73 -4.76 13.97 -7.86
C GLU A 73 -3.86 12.83 -7.39
N PHE A 74 -3.94 11.71 -8.08
CA PHE A 74 -3.09 10.56 -7.84
C PHE A 74 -1.95 10.50 -8.85
N ASN A 75 -0.84 9.94 -8.40
CA ASN A 75 0.18 9.54 -9.33
C ASN A 75 -0.36 8.43 -10.25
N GLU A 76 -0.16 8.56 -11.55
CA GLU A 76 -0.65 7.59 -12.53
C GLU A 76 -0.02 6.20 -12.38
N ASN A 77 1.13 6.10 -11.69
CA ASN A 77 1.82 4.85 -11.43
C ASN A 77 1.46 4.23 -10.09
N ALA A 78 0.47 4.75 -9.40
CA ALA A 78 -0.01 4.23 -8.13
C ALA A 78 -1.51 3.98 -8.17
N LEU A 79 -1.94 2.89 -7.53
CA LEU A 79 -3.34 2.51 -7.48
C LEU A 79 -3.68 1.99 -6.08
N VAL A 80 -4.70 2.56 -5.47
CA VAL A 80 -5.27 2.03 -4.23
C VAL A 80 -6.19 0.87 -4.61
N VAL A 81 -5.77 -0.34 -4.26
CA VAL A 81 -6.46 -1.56 -4.68
C VAL A 81 -7.55 -1.97 -3.70
N THR A 82 -7.25 -1.87 -2.40
CA THR A 82 -8.14 -2.38 -1.36
C THR A 82 -7.98 -1.56 -0.10
N ILE A 83 -9.10 -1.33 0.58
CA ILE A 83 -9.13 -0.76 1.93
C ILE A 83 -9.79 -1.79 2.83
N VAL A 84 -9.17 -2.10 3.97
CA VAL A 84 -9.78 -2.91 5.02
C VAL A 84 -10.07 -1.98 6.20
N ARG A 85 -11.34 -1.83 6.49
CA ARG A 85 -11.82 -0.93 7.56
C ARG A 85 -12.78 -1.70 8.46
N ASN A 86 -12.49 -1.76 9.76
CA ASN A 86 -13.33 -2.48 10.71
C ASN A 86 -13.60 -3.92 10.27
N ASN A 87 -12.56 -4.62 9.81
CA ASN A 87 -12.62 -5.99 9.29
C ASN A 87 -13.49 -6.17 8.04
N LYS A 88 -13.83 -5.08 7.36
CA LYS A 88 -14.56 -5.12 6.09
C LYS A 88 -13.65 -4.75 4.95
N ILE A 89 -13.74 -5.50 3.86
CA ILE A 89 -12.98 -5.25 2.65
C ILE A 89 -13.77 -4.27 1.78
N ILE A 90 -13.12 -3.18 1.40
CA ILE A 90 -13.68 -2.17 0.51
C ILE A 90 -12.85 -2.14 -0.75
N ILE A 91 -13.49 -2.29 -1.91
CA ILE A 91 -12.86 -2.02 -3.19
C ILE A 91 -13.13 -0.54 -3.49
N PRO A 92 -12.11 0.32 -3.42
CA PRO A 92 -12.35 1.75 -3.43
C PRO A 92 -12.87 2.27 -4.76
N THR A 93 -13.75 3.23 -4.67
CA THR A 93 -14.27 4.02 -5.80
C THR A 93 -13.89 5.48 -5.58
N GLY A 94 -14.24 6.33 -6.55
CA GLY A 94 -13.98 7.76 -6.42
C GLY A 94 -14.69 8.43 -5.24
N ASP A 95 -15.74 7.81 -4.71
CA ASP A 95 -16.49 8.35 -3.55
C ASP A 95 -15.92 7.90 -2.21
N ASP A 96 -14.96 7.02 -2.22
CA ASP A 96 -14.30 6.55 -1.00
C ASP A 96 -13.18 7.52 -0.60
N CYS A 97 -12.73 7.38 0.66
CA CYS A 97 -11.64 8.18 1.22
C CYS A 97 -10.81 7.31 2.15
N LEU A 98 -9.64 7.81 2.54
CA LEU A 98 -8.83 7.19 3.58
C LEU A 98 -9.31 7.65 4.95
N LYS A 99 -9.27 6.74 5.92
CA LYS A 99 -9.53 7.04 7.32
C LYS A 99 -8.42 6.50 8.19
N ILE A 100 -8.21 7.11 9.35
CA ILE A 100 -7.23 6.64 10.32
C ILE A 100 -7.53 5.19 10.71
N ASN A 101 -6.48 4.39 10.85
CA ASN A 101 -6.49 2.95 11.13
C ASN A 101 -6.95 2.08 9.97
N ASP A 102 -7.22 2.64 8.81
CA ASP A 102 -7.45 1.81 7.62
C ASP A 102 -6.19 1.03 7.28
N ARG A 103 -6.40 -0.21 6.84
CA ARG A 103 -5.37 -1.02 6.22
C ARG A 103 -5.56 -0.90 4.71
N VAL A 104 -4.57 -0.38 4.03
CA VAL A 104 -4.69 -0.02 2.61
C VAL A 104 -3.63 -0.73 1.81
N ILE A 105 -4.03 -1.38 0.73
CA ILE A 105 -3.10 -1.99 -0.21
C ILE A 105 -2.98 -1.07 -1.43
N ILE A 106 -1.76 -0.63 -1.70
CA ILE A 106 -1.44 0.24 -2.82
C ILE A 106 -0.44 -0.46 -3.72
N VAL A 107 -0.74 -0.50 -5.00
CA VAL A 107 0.19 -1.00 -6.01
C VAL A 107 0.89 0.20 -6.65
N SER A 108 2.21 0.14 -6.70
CA SER A 108 3.02 1.16 -7.36
C SER A 108 3.93 0.56 -8.40
N LYS A 109 4.09 1.28 -9.49
CA LYS A 109 4.96 0.93 -10.60
C LYS A 109 6.09 1.94 -10.66
N ASP A 110 7.30 1.45 -10.93
CA ASP A 110 8.48 2.28 -11.18
C ASP A 110 8.98 3.11 -9.99
N LYS A 111 8.34 3.03 -8.83
CA LYS A 111 8.82 3.74 -7.63
C LYS A 111 8.48 2.97 -6.37
N LYS A 112 9.41 2.96 -5.43
CA LYS A 112 9.18 2.42 -4.10
C LYS A 112 8.47 3.46 -3.24
N LEU A 113 7.32 3.10 -2.70
CA LEU A 113 6.60 3.95 -1.77
C LEU A 113 7.25 3.90 -0.40
N LEU A 114 7.55 5.05 0.15
CA LEU A 114 8.08 5.19 1.51
C LEU A 114 6.98 5.61 2.48
N GLN A 115 6.01 6.33 2.01
CA GLN A 115 4.89 6.82 2.81
C GLN A 115 3.63 6.89 1.94
N VAL A 116 2.48 6.92 2.60
CA VAL A 116 1.19 6.93 1.89
C VAL A 116 1.08 8.14 0.98
N ASP A 117 1.54 9.30 1.43
CA ASP A 117 1.41 10.55 0.68
C ASP A 117 2.15 10.54 -0.67
N ASP A 118 3.08 9.59 -0.86
CA ASP A 118 3.79 9.46 -2.14
C ASP A 118 2.85 9.17 -3.30
N ILE A 119 1.65 8.65 -3.04
CA ILE A 119 0.67 8.37 -4.09
C ILE A 119 0.03 9.63 -4.66
N PHE A 120 0.12 10.75 -3.95
CA PHE A 120 -0.50 12.02 -4.36
C PHE A 120 0.45 12.93 -5.16
N TYR A 121 1.69 12.55 -5.34
CA TYR A 121 2.67 13.37 -6.04
C TYR A 121 3.04 12.77 -7.39
N ARG A 122 3.39 13.63 -8.31
CA ARG A 122 3.96 13.19 -9.58
C ARG A 122 5.40 12.75 -9.38
N TRP A 123 5.71 11.65 -9.98
CA TRP A 123 7.06 11.08 -9.93
C TRP A 123 7.85 11.47 -11.15
#